data_13fa00f52f90d85d6a56f747e4cb2bac
#
_entry.id   13fa00f52f90d85d6a56f747e4cb2bac
#
_cell.length_a   1.000
_cell.length_b   1.000
_cell.length_c   1.000
_cell.angle_alpha   90.00
_cell.angle_beta   90.00
_cell.angle_gamma   90.00
#
_symmetry.space_group_name_H-M   'P 1'
#
loop_
_entity.id
_entity.type
_entity.pdbx_description
1 polymer ?
#
loop_
_entity_poly.entity_id
_entity_poly.type
_entity_poly.pdbx_seq_one_letter_code
_entity_poly.pdbx_strand_id
1 'polypeptide(L)'
;MYSIRLELGRELEDHLFRRMQAKEEEEERAAQEYRQKKSWLLRKIGKLSIHLGFLAGILIFAFADHSSYEKLKALEEEIAARPFIYDALPLVDFRVLDEAREEAAQLEELKKTQYYAVENDDTAGMDEEVISKYGIVIDMNENTILATREGKTRISPASMTKIMTVLVAAENIAEDALEDKFTVTPEINYYCYSHGCSKVGFEDNETVTVADLFYGTILPSGADAAISLATYVAGSQEAFVDLMNQKLETLGLSETAHFTNCVGLYAEDHYCTCYDMAMILRAAVANPFCREVLSTRKYTTTSTDQHPNGIEISNWFLRRAEDKPIGGTITCAKTGFVKESGNCAASYATDDKGCDLIVVTGMSTSSWRCIYDHISLYRKYMPGFDPSTADSAAETAEAEGDDEDN
;
A
#
# COMPACT_ATOMS: atom_id res chain seq x y z
N MET A 1 27.04 -57.79 14.11
CA MET A 1 26.57 -56.59 13.38
C MET A 1 25.80 -55.56 14.24
N TYR A 2 25.09 -56.00 15.30
CA TYR A 2 24.34 -55.06 16.18
C TYR A 2 25.25 -54.26 17.14
N SER A 3 26.36 -54.86 17.61
CA SER A 3 27.30 -54.20 18.52
C SER A 3 28.06 -53.03 17.87
N ILE A 4 28.46 -53.17 16.60
CA ILE A 4 29.22 -52.15 15.88
C ILE A 4 28.36 -50.91 15.55
N ARG A 5 27.04 -51.11 15.35
CA ARG A 5 26.11 -49.99 15.10
C ARG A 5 25.86 -49.12 16.33
N LEU A 6 25.89 -49.73 17.53
CA LEU A 6 25.75 -49.01 18.80
C LEU A 6 27.02 -48.25 19.21
N GLU A 7 28.20 -48.73 18.86
CA GLU A 7 29.45 -48.02 19.08
C GLU A 7 29.60 -46.82 18.13
N LEU A 8 29.30 -46.97 16.83
CA LEU A 8 29.30 -45.87 15.88
C LEU A 8 28.27 -44.76 16.23
N GLY A 9 27.12 -45.13 16.78
CA GLY A 9 26.11 -44.18 17.25
C GLY A 9 26.61 -43.32 18.41
N ARG A 10 27.27 -43.95 19.40
CA ARG A 10 27.87 -43.22 20.54
C ARG A 10 29.03 -42.33 20.13
N GLU A 11 29.89 -42.77 19.24
CA GLU A 11 31.02 -41.93 18.74
C GLU A 11 30.50 -40.73 17.96
N LEU A 12 29.40 -40.86 17.21
CA LEU A 12 28.78 -39.77 16.48
C LEU A 12 28.09 -38.78 17.46
N GLU A 13 27.39 -39.26 18.47
CA GLU A 13 26.79 -38.42 19.52
C GLU A 13 27.85 -37.64 20.32
N ASP A 14 28.96 -38.34 20.72
CA ASP A 14 30.08 -37.70 21.41
C ASP A 14 30.79 -36.67 20.51
N HIS A 15 30.87 -36.92 19.22
CA HIS A 15 31.46 -35.97 18.28
C HIS A 15 30.57 -34.73 18.05
N LEU A 16 29.27 -34.91 17.94
CA LEU A 16 28.30 -33.84 17.85
C LEU A 16 28.26 -33.01 19.14
N PHE A 17 28.27 -33.65 20.29
CA PHE A 17 28.30 -33.01 21.61
C PHE A 17 29.56 -32.14 21.79
N ARG A 18 30.74 -32.66 21.44
CA ARG A 18 32.00 -31.89 21.47
C ARG A 18 31.99 -30.71 20.50
N ARG A 19 31.35 -30.86 19.33
CA ARG A 19 31.20 -29.74 18.38
C ARG A 19 30.25 -28.65 18.88
N MET A 20 29.17 -29.05 19.55
CA MET A 20 28.26 -28.10 20.18
C MET A 20 28.94 -27.34 21.33
N GLN A 21 29.65 -28.04 22.21
CA GLN A 21 30.42 -27.39 23.28
C GLN A 21 31.51 -26.44 22.73
N ALA A 22 32.24 -26.85 21.70
CA ALA A 22 33.26 -26.02 21.08
C ALA A 22 32.65 -24.74 20.46
N LYS A 23 31.45 -24.86 19.87
CA LYS A 23 30.72 -23.70 19.29
C LYS A 23 30.20 -22.77 20.40
N GLU A 24 29.69 -23.31 21.48
CA GLU A 24 29.22 -22.56 22.65
C GLU A 24 30.39 -21.80 23.33
N GLU A 25 31.56 -22.45 23.48
CA GLU A 25 32.78 -21.81 23.97
C GLU A 25 33.32 -20.74 23.02
N GLU A 26 33.15 -20.89 21.71
CA GLU A 26 33.55 -19.91 20.72
C GLU A 26 32.61 -18.68 20.75
N GLU A 27 31.33 -18.92 20.89
CA GLU A 27 30.31 -17.85 21.06
C GLU A 27 30.52 -17.11 22.40
N GLU A 28 30.82 -17.83 23.51
CA GLU A 28 31.14 -17.16 24.77
C GLU A 28 32.45 -16.37 24.73
N ARG A 29 33.49 -16.85 24.04
CA ARG A 29 34.74 -16.08 23.82
C ARG A 29 34.50 -14.85 22.97
N ALA A 30 33.71 -14.97 21.89
CA ALA A 30 33.34 -13.85 21.04
C ALA A 30 32.54 -12.80 21.82
N ALA A 31 31.59 -13.24 22.66
CA ALA A 31 30.82 -12.37 23.54
C ALA A 31 31.70 -11.71 24.62
N GLN A 32 32.71 -12.43 25.15
CA GLN A 32 33.67 -11.87 26.12
C GLN A 32 34.63 -10.87 25.49
N GLU A 33 35.13 -11.16 24.27
CA GLU A 33 35.94 -10.20 23.52
C GLU A 33 35.14 -8.95 23.15
N TYR A 34 33.89 -9.11 22.74
CA TYR A 34 32.99 -7.99 22.47
C TYR A 34 32.76 -7.13 23.72
N ARG A 35 32.49 -7.73 24.88
CA ARG A 35 32.35 -7.01 26.16
C ARG A 35 33.65 -6.29 26.57
N GLN A 36 34.81 -6.91 26.35
CA GLN A 36 36.09 -6.26 26.63
C GLN A 36 36.39 -5.08 25.68
N LYS A 37 36.12 -5.26 24.37
CA LYS A 37 36.25 -4.19 23.38
C LYS A 37 35.28 -3.04 23.67
N LYS A 38 34.03 -3.38 24.02
CA LYS A 38 33.01 -2.41 24.43
C LYS A 38 33.42 -1.64 25.70
N SER A 39 33.94 -2.32 26.74
CA SER A 39 34.39 -1.67 27.97
C SER A 39 35.63 -0.79 27.75
N TRP A 40 36.56 -1.20 26.88
CA TRP A 40 37.73 -0.41 26.50
C TRP A 40 37.31 0.83 25.67
N LEU A 41 36.37 0.69 24.76
CA LEU A 41 35.81 1.78 23.95
C LEU A 41 35.12 2.81 24.88
N LEU A 42 34.31 2.33 25.83
CA LEU A 42 33.63 3.17 26.82
C LEU A 42 34.63 3.91 27.72
N ARG A 43 35.77 3.28 28.12
CA ARG A 43 36.86 3.97 28.88
C ARG A 43 37.63 4.98 28.04
N LYS A 44 37.77 4.77 26.72
CA LYS A 44 38.37 5.75 25.79
C LYS A 44 37.43 6.92 25.52
N ILE A 45 36.12 6.63 25.32
CA ILE A 45 35.09 7.64 25.11
C ILE A 45 34.93 8.52 26.39
N GLY A 46 35.06 7.92 27.57
CA GLY A 46 35.04 8.67 28.83
C GLY A 46 36.27 9.59 29.06
N LYS A 47 37.31 9.51 28.24
CA LYS A 47 38.45 10.40 28.23
C LYS A 47 38.50 11.37 27.03
N LEU A 48 37.73 11.10 25.96
CA LEU A 48 37.50 12.06 24.87
C LEU A 48 36.11 12.65 25.03
N SER A 49 36.09 13.95 25.31
CA SER A 49 34.88 14.71 25.64
C SER A 49 33.62 14.20 24.96
N ILE A 50 32.57 14.01 25.72
CA ILE A 50 31.19 13.68 25.37
C ILE A 50 30.73 14.35 24.06
N HIS A 51 31.29 15.50 23.71
CA HIS A 51 31.03 16.26 22.45
C HIS A 51 31.40 15.55 21.16
N LEU A 52 32.39 14.63 21.12
CA LEU A 52 32.74 13.93 19.86
C LEU A 52 31.85 12.71 19.58
N GLY A 53 31.39 12.02 20.61
CA GLY A 53 30.39 10.94 20.47
C GLY A 53 29.02 11.50 20.06
N PHE A 54 28.65 12.66 20.60
CA PHE A 54 27.46 13.41 20.25
C PHE A 54 27.50 13.92 18.79
N LEU A 55 28.66 14.47 18.33
CA LEU A 55 28.82 14.91 16.93
C LEU A 55 28.72 13.74 15.93
N ALA A 56 29.21 12.56 16.30
CA ALA A 56 29.09 11.38 15.45
C ALA A 56 27.63 10.84 15.43
N GLY A 57 26.92 10.91 16.55
CA GLY A 57 25.48 10.64 16.61
C GLY A 57 24.67 11.64 15.77
N ILE A 58 24.97 12.94 15.89
CA ILE A 58 24.32 14.01 15.10
C ILE A 58 24.57 13.83 13.59
N LEU A 59 25.78 13.43 13.19
CA LEU A 59 26.09 13.18 11.76
C LEU A 59 25.37 11.94 11.20
N ILE A 60 25.12 10.93 12.03
CA ILE A 60 24.35 9.74 11.63
C ILE A 60 22.85 10.07 11.55
N PHE A 61 22.34 10.95 12.43
CA PHE A 61 20.95 11.38 12.47
C PHE A 61 20.64 12.62 11.60
N ALA A 62 21.63 13.34 11.09
CA ALA A 62 21.41 14.47 10.17
C ALA A 62 20.75 14.08 8.83
N PHE A 63 20.59 12.79 8.59
CA PHE A 63 19.84 12.23 7.47
C PHE A 63 18.52 11.57 7.89
N ALA A 64 18.18 11.59 9.18
CA ALA A 64 16.89 11.14 9.66
C ALA A 64 15.89 12.32 9.63
N ASP A 65 14.62 11.97 9.50
CA ASP A 65 13.48 12.88 9.44
C ASP A 65 13.52 13.97 10.56
N HIS A 66 12.86 15.10 10.29
CA HIS A 66 12.81 16.29 11.15
C HIS A 66 12.33 15.97 12.60
N SER A 67 11.38 15.04 12.78
CA SER A 67 10.88 14.57 14.08
C SER A 67 11.97 13.92 14.93
N SER A 68 12.79 13.07 14.32
CA SER A 68 13.94 12.43 15.00
C SER A 68 15.01 13.44 15.40
N TYR A 69 15.20 14.50 14.60
CA TYR A 69 16.11 15.60 14.91
C TYR A 69 15.62 16.43 16.11
N GLU A 70 14.33 16.77 16.17
CA GLU A 70 13.75 17.54 17.28
C GLU A 70 13.75 16.74 18.59
N LYS A 71 13.49 15.42 18.54
CA LYS A 71 13.62 14.53 19.71
C LYS A 71 15.06 14.47 20.25
N LEU A 72 16.04 14.43 19.35
CA LEU A 72 17.45 14.45 19.72
C LEU A 72 17.83 15.79 20.33
N LYS A 73 17.37 16.90 19.77
CA LYS A 73 17.62 18.26 20.28
C LYS A 73 17.00 18.48 21.67
N ALA A 74 15.77 18.00 21.88
CA ALA A 74 15.12 18.04 23.20
C ALA A 74 15.88 17.21 24.23
N LEU A 75 16.41 16.05 23.86
CA LEU A 75 17.25 15.21 24.72
C LEU A 75 18.61 15.89 25.06
N GLU A 76 19.22 16.59 24.08
CA GLU A 76 20.43 17.39 24.27
C GLU A 76 20.21 18.51 25.30
N GLU A 77 19.11 19.26 25.17
CA GLU A 77 18.74 20.33 26.07
C GLU A 77 18.47 19.79 27.48
N GLU A 78 17.81 18.65 27.63
CA GLU A 78 17.56 17.98 28.90
C GLU A 78 18.86 17.50 29.57
N ILE A 79 19.79 16.91 28.80
CA ILE A 79 21.11 16.47 29.28
C ILE A 79 21.97 17.67 29.69
N ALA A 80 21.96 18.76 28.91
CA ALA A 80 22.72 19.98 29.20
C ALA A 80 22.20 20.75 30.43
N ALA A 81 20.91 20.62 30.75
CA ALA A 81 20.26 21.26 31.89
C ALA A 81 20.49 20.52 33.23
N ARG A 82 21.04 19.31 33.24
CA ARG A 82 21.27 18.53 34.49
C ARG A 82 22.63 18.86 35.10
N PRO A 83 22.68 19.26 36.36
CA PRO A 83 23.96 19.45 37.06
C PRO A 83 24.69 18.11 37.16
N PHE A 84 26.01 18.13 36.90
CA PHE A 84 26.91 16.99 36.94
C PHE A 84 26.87 16.31 38.31
N ILE A 85 26.12 15.24 38.49
CA ILE A 85 26.17 14.35 39.65
C ILE A 85 26.71 13.01 39.15
N TYR A 86 27.90 12.66 39.59
CA TYR A 86 28.68 11.50 39.12
C TYR A 86 28.08 10.13 39.50
N ASP A 87 27.02 10.07 40.31
CA ASP A 87 26.52 8.82 40.92
C ASP A 87 25.23 8.27 40.42
N ALA A 88 24.63 8.86 39.37
CA ALA A 88 23.45 8.30 38.75
C ALA A 88 23.39 8.66 37.25
N LEU A 89 24.23 8.02 36.45
CA LEU A 89 23.86 7.83 35.04
C LEU A 89 22.59 6.95 35.03
N PRO A 90 21.41 7.47 34.68
CA PRO A 90 20.32 6.59 34.35
C PRO A 90 20.87 5.69 33.27
N LEU A 91 20.72 4.39 33.44
CA LEU A 91 20.97 3.41 32.38
C LEU A 91 20.21 3.93 31.19
N VAL A 92 20.91 4.52 30.23
CA VAL A 92 20.33 4.79 28.91
C VAL A 92 19.79 3.43 28.47
N ASP A 93 18.49 3.31 28.32
CA ASP A 93 17.88 2.06 27.88
C ASP A 93 18.35 1.84 26.44
N PHE A 94 19.40 1.05 26.30
CA PHE A 94 19.98 0.75 25.00
C PHE A 94 18.96 0.13 24.03
N ARG A 95 17.84 -0.42 24.58
CA ARG A 95 16.73 -0.91 23.76
C ARG A 95 16.07 0.21 22.95
N VAL A 96 15.89 1.39 23.54
CA VAL A 96 15.34 2.57 22.83
C VAL A 96 16.27 3.01 21.70
N LEU A 97 17.60 2.92 21.90
CA LEU A 97 18.56 3.24 20.85
C LEU A 97 18.64 2.14 19.76
N ASP A 98 18.47 0.89 20.15
CA ASP A 98 18.46 -0.22 19.21
C ASP A 98 17.14 -0.21 18.40
N GLU A 99 15.98 0.08 19.02
CA GLU A 99 14.68 0.28 18.38
C GLU A 99 14.73 1.47 17.39
N ALA A 100 15.24 2.63 17.81
CA ALA A 100 15.39 3.78 16.93
C ALA A 100 16.36 3.54 15.77
N ARG A 101 17.35 2.67 15.96
CA ARG A 101 18.29 2.28 14.89
C ARG A 101 17.65 1.31 13.90
N GLU A 102 16.82 0.39 14.39
CA GLU A 102 16.04 -0.51 13.55
C GLU A 102 14.99 0.26 12.74
N GLU A 103 14.26 1.20 13.36
CA GLU A 103 13.33 2.08 12.68
C GLU A 103 14.01 2.94 11.60
N ALA A 104 15.17 3.52 11.92
CA ALA A 104 15.95 4.29 10.94
C ALA A 104 16.45 3.42 9.78
N ALA A 105 16.87 2.19 10.04
CA ALA A 105 17.30 1.25 9.00
C ALA A 105 16.12 0.81 8.12
N GLN A 106 14.95 0.57 8.70
CA GLN A 106 13.71 0.26 7.98
C GLN A 106 13.28 1.45 7.10
N LEU A 107 13.37 2.68 7.62
CA LEU A 107 13.06 3.89 6.85
C LEU A 107 14.03 4.06 5.66
N GLU A 108 15.32 3.82 5.85
CA GLU A 108 16.29 3.89 4.75
C GLU A 108 16.07 2.79 3.71
N GLU A 109 15.60 1.62 4.12
CA GLU A 109 15.21 0.55 3.20
C GLU A 109 13.93 0.92 2.43
N LEU A 110 12.91 1.47 3.12
CA LEU A 110 11.70 2.01 2.51
C LEU A 110 11.99 3.12 1.49
N LYS A 111 12.91 4.04 1.80
CA LYS A 111 13.32 5.11 0.87
C LYS A 111 14.01 4.60 -0.39
N LYS A 112 14.55 3.38 -0.38
CA LYS A 112 15.06 2.72 -1.60
C LYS A 112 13.92 2.27 -2.51
N THR A 113 12.73 2.05 -1.99
CA THR A 113 11.54 1.85 -2.82
C THR A 113 11.14 3.20 -3.43
N GLN A 114 10.72 3.19 -4.67
CA GLN A 114 10.31 4.41 -5.38
C GLN A 114 9.08 5.08 -4.73
N TYR A 115 8.24 4.30 -4.03
CA TYR A 115 6.99 4.75 -3.42
C TYR A 115 6.93 4.33 -1.96
N TYR A 116 6.80 5.30 -1.05
CA TYR A 116 6.65 5.10 0.38
C TYR A 116 5.89 6.27 1.00
N ALA A 117 5.34 6.07 2.19
CA ALA A 117 4.84 7.12 3.08
C ALA A 117 5.08 6.70 4.53
N VAL A 118 5.32 7.66 5.39
CA VAL A 118 5.62 7.42 6.80
C VAL A 118 4.68 8.19 7.72
N GLU A 119 4.42 7.62 8.89
CA GLU A 119 3.77 8.32 9.97
C GLU A 119 4.77 9.28 10.64
N ASN A 120 4.27 10.38 11.17
CA ASN A 120 5.02 11.34 11.98
C ASN A 120 4.18 11.76 13.19
N ASP A 121 4.69 12.70 14.00
CA ASP A 121 4.00 13.15 15.22
C ASP A 121 2.66 13.87 14.93
N ASP A 122 2.44 14.35 13.71
CA ASP A 122 1.20 15.00 13.25
C ASP A 122 0.20 14.03 12.63
N THR A 123 0.55 12.75 12.46
CA THR A 123 -0.37 11.74 11.92
C THR A 123 -1.58 11.58 12.83
N ALA A 124 -2.77 11.90 12.31
CA ALA A 124 -4.02 11.89 13.07
C ALA A 124 -4.75 10.52 13.00
N GLY A 125 -5.62 10.27 13.96
CA GLY A 125 -6.70 9.29 13.81
C GLY A 125 -7.79 9.84 12.89
N MET A 126 -8.58 8.96 12.28
CA MET A 126 -9.75 9.37 11.51
C MET A 126 -10.93 9.69 12.42
N ASP A 127 -11.68 10.76 12.08
CA ASP A 127 -12.87 11.18 12.82
C ASP A 127 -14.03 10.17 12.74
N GLU A 128 -14.97 10.29 13.66
CA GLU A 128 -16.16 9.41 13.71
C GLU A 128 -17.10 9.58 12.49
N GLU A 129 -17.01 10.70 11.78
CA GLU A 129 -17.76 10.93 10.52
C GLU A 129 -17.35 9.94 9.42
N VAL A 130 -16.09 9.50 9.42
CA VAL A 130 -15.59 8.45 8.52
C VAL A 130 -16.04 7.10 9.05
N ILE A 131 -16.98 6.46 8.37
CA ILE A 131 -17.59 5.20 8.81
C ILE A 131 -16.75 3.97 8.44
N SER A 132 -15.96 4.07 7.40
CA SER A 132 -15.04 2.99 6.98
C SER A 132 -14.18 2.52 8.16
N LYS A 133 -14.13 1.21 8.36
CA LYS A 133 -13.40 0.59 9.46
C LYS A 133 -11.89 0.75 9.32
N TYR A 134 -11.40 0.70 8.11
CA TYR A 134 -9.99 0.84 7.75
C TYR A 134 -9.80 2.06 6.86
N GLY A 135 -8.69 2.78 7.00
CA GLY A 135 -8.43 3.89 6.12
C GLY A 135 -7.05 4.52 6.30
N ILE A 136 -6.63 5.23 5.26
CA ILE A 136 -5.38 5.98 5.24
C ILE A 136 -5.52 7.20 4.33
N VAL A 137 -4.90 8.32 4.73
CA VAL A 137 -4.73 9.54 3.93
C VAL A 137 -3.24 9.82 3.82
N ILE A 138 -2.75 9.97 2.61
CA ILE A 138 -1.32 10.18 2.33
C ILE A 138 -1.13 11.46 1.53
N ASP A 139 -0.24 12.31 2.00
CA ASP A 139 0.36 13.40 1.24
C ASP A 139 1.49 12.83 0.38
N MET A 140 1.30 12.89 -0.95
CA MET A 140 2.27 12.35 -1.90
C MET A 140 3.47 13.27 -2.13
N ASN A 141 3.34 14.56 -1.81
CA ASN A 141 4.41 15.54 -1.97
C ASN A 141 5.44 15.37 -0.85
N GLU A 142 4.95 15.21 0.38
CA GLU A 142 5.79 15.08 1.57
C GLU A 142 6.09 13.62 1.95
N ASN A 143 5.47 12.64 1.30
CA ASN A 143 5.55 11.21 1.63
C ASN A 143 5.11 10.92 3.09
N THR A 144 4.09 11.62 3.56
CA THR A 144 3.60 11.50 4.93
C THR A 144 2.18 10.94 5.01
N ILE A 145 1.91 10.17 6.05
CA ILE A 145 0.57 9.71 6.38
C ILE A 145 -0.09 10.78 7.25
N LEU A 146 -1.06 11.49 6.69
CA LEU A 146 -1.79 12.56 7.38
C LEU A 146 -2.80 12.00 8.39
N ALA A 147 -3.45 10.89 8.05
CA ALA A 147 -4.37 10.20 8.95
C ALA A 147 -4.43 8.71 8.67
N THR A 148 -4.71 7.94 9.71
CA THR A 148 -4.89 6.49 9.58
C THR A 148 -5.88 5.94 10.59
N ARG A 149 -6.61 4.90 10.21
CA ARG A 149 -7.40 4.02 11.08
C ARG A 149 -7.11 2.58 10.64
N GLU A 150 -6.29 1.87 11.43
CA GLU A 150 -5.88 0.50 11.11
C GLU A 150 -5.40 0.32 9.65
N GLY A 151 -4.76 1.35 9.07
CA GLY A 151 -4.41 1.42 7.64
C GLY A 151 -3.39 0.37 7.19
N LYS A 152 -2.70 -0.29 8.14
CA LYS A 152 -1.75 -1.40 7.90
C LYS A 152 -2.33 -2.78 8.26
N THR A 153 -3.61 -2.85 8.62
CA THR A 153 -4.31 -4.12 8.85
C THR A 153 -4.65 -4.77 7.50
N ARG A 154 -4.50 -6.09 7.41
CA ARG A 154 -4.87 -6.85 6.20
C ARG A 154 -6.37 -6.77 5.93
N ILE A 155 -6.71 -6.46 4.70
CA ILE A 155 -8.07 -6.39 4.17
C ILE A 155 -8.18 -7.22 2.89
N SER A 156 -9.40 -7.62 2.52
CA SER A 156 -9.68 -8.05 1.15
C SER A 156 -9.82 -6.81 0.27
N PRO A 157 -9.03 -6.64 -0.79
CA PRO A 157 -9.07 -5.44 -1.65
C PRO A 157 -10.28 -5.39 -2.58
N ALA A 158 -10.99 -6.49 -2.77
CA ALA A 158 -12.02 -6.59 -3.78
C ALA A 158 -11.54 -6.02 -5.15
N SER A 159 -12.41 -5.35 -5.89
CA SER A 159 -12.06 -4.78 -7.20
C SER A 159 -11.04 -3.64 -7.17
N MET A 160 -10.56 -3.17 -6.01
CA MET A 160 -9.38 -2.30 -5.98
C MET A 160 -8.14 -3.01 -6.54
N THR A 161 -8.10 -4.34 -6.50
CA THR A 161 -7.10 -5.19 -7.17
C THR A 161 -6.88 -4.81 -8.63
N LYS A 162 -7.93 -4.34 -9.33
CA LYS A 162 -7.86 -3.96 -10.74
C LYS A 162 -6.95 -2.75 -11.02
N ILE A 163 -6.59 -1.97 -9.98
CA ILE A 163 -5.55 -0.93 -10.09
C ILE A 163 -4.20 -1.59 -10.40
N MET A 164 -3.86 -2.67 -9.67
CA MET A 164 -2.65 -3.45 -9.95
C MET A 164 -2.73 -4.13 -11.34
N THR A 165 -3.91 -4.62 -11.71
CA THR A 165 -4.12 -5.25 -13.02
C THR A 165 -3.80 -4.30 -14.17
N VAL A 166 -4.33 -3.07 -14.16
CA VAL A 166 -4.04 -2.11 -15.22
C VAL A 166 -2.61 -1.57 -15.15
N LEU A 167 -2.01 -1.45 -13.96
CA LEU A 167 -0.63 -1.05 -13.79
C LEU A 167 0.32 -2.07 -14.43
N VAL A 168 0.17 -3.35 -14.07
CA VAL A 168 1.02 -4.42 -14.62
C VAL A 168 0.80 -4.56 -16.13
N ALA A 169 -0.44 -4.47 -16.60
CA ALA A 169 -0.72 -4.52 -18.03
C ALA A 169 -0.07 -3.35 -18.78
N ALA A 170 -0.20 -2.12 -18.28
CA ALA A 170 0.40 -0.94 -18.93
C ALA A 170 1.93 -0.94 -18.93
N GLU A 171 2.55 -1.62 -17.99
CA GLU A 171 4.01 -1.78 -17.97
C GLU A 171 4.52 -2.87 -18.94
N ASN A 172 3.62 -3.76 -19.43
CA ASN A 172 3.96 -4.86 -20.32
C ASN A 172 3.39 -4.71 -21.73
N ILE A 173 2.59 -3.69 -22.00
CA ILE A 173 1.98 -3.42 -23.31
C ILE A 173 2.57 -2.11 -23.86
N ALA A 174 3.08 -2.16 -25.08
CA ALA A 174 3.54 -0.95 -25.77
C ALA A 174 2.34 -0.08 -26.19
N GLU A 175 2.54 1.24 -26.26
CA GLU A 175 1.46 2.18 -26.58
C GLU A 175 0.82 1.93 -27.95
N ASP A 176 1.59 1.50 -28.94
CA ASP A 176 1.12 1.14 -30.28
C ASP A 176 0.30 -0.17 -30.32
N ALA A 177 0.37 -1.00 -29.28
CA ALA A 177 -0.42 -2.22 -29.15
C ALA A 177 -1.82 -1.99 -28.51
N LEU A 178 -2.16 -0.75 -28.13
CA LEU A 178 -3.50 -0.45 -27.60
C LEU A 178 -4.62 -0.67 -28.62
N GLU A 179 -4.32 -0.56 -29.91
CA GLU A 179 -5.25 -0.84 -31.01
C GLU A 179 -5.31 -2.33 -31.41
N ASP A 180 -4.46 -3.17 -30.83
CA ASP A 180 -4.50 -4.61 -31.04
C ASP A 180 -5.86 -5.18 -30.63
N LYS A 181 -6.22 -6.29 -31.27
CA LYS A 181 -7.52 -6.93 -31.08
C LYS A 181 -7.40 -8.16 -30.20
N PHE A 182 -8.32 -8.27 -29.27
CA PHE A 182 -8.50 -9.45 -28.43
C PHE A 182 -9.92 -9.98 -28.55
N THR A 183 -10.08 -11.29 -28.68
CA THR A 183 -11.38 -11.92 -28.72
C THR A 183 -11.76 -12.47 -27.37
N VAL A 184 -12.83 -11.96 -26.78
CA VAL A 184 -13.36 -12.40 -25.48
C VAL A 184 -13.96 -13.79 -25.65
N THR A 185 -13.40 -14.77 -24.95
CA THR A 185 -13.81 -16.16 -25.10
C THR A 185 -15.02 -16.53 -24.22
N PRO A 186 -15.82 -17.56 -24.60
CA PRO A 186 -16.92 -18.04 -23.76
C PRO A 186 -16.48 -18.45 -22.35
N GLU A 187 -15.25 -18.94 -22.18
CA GLU A 187 -14.71 -19.34 -20.88
C GLU A 187 -14.56 -18.13 -19.93
N ILE A 188 -14.13 -16.98 -20.46
CA ILE A 188 -14.03 -15.73 -19.71
C ILE A 188 -15.42 -15.29 -19.23
N ASN A 189 -16.39 -15.28 -20.11
CA ASN A 189 -17.77 -14.91 -19.76
C ASN A 189 -18.40 -15.91 -18.77
N TYR A 190 -18.15 -17.20 -18.94
CA TYR A 190 -18.61 -18.23 -18.01
C TYR A 190 -17.97 -18.05 -16.63
N TYR A 191 -16.67 -17.75 -16.57
CA TYR A 191 -15.98 -17.44 -15.30
C TYR A 191 -16.67 -16.27 -14.60
N CYS A 192 -16.90 -15.16 -15.31
CA CYS A 192 -17.56 -13.98 -14.75
C CYS A 192 -18.97 -14.29 -14.25
N TYR A 193 -19.75 -15.05 -15.02
CA TYR A 193 -21.10 -15.45 -14.64
C TYR A 193 -21.10 -16.34 -13.40
N SER A 194 -20.25 -17.38 -13.37
CA SER A 194 -20.21 -18.36 -12.29
C SER A 194 -19.77 -17.78 -10.95
N HIS A 195 -18.99 -16.68 -10.97
CA HIS A 195 -18.50 -15.99 -9.76
C HIS A 195 -19.27 -14.70 -9.45
N GLY A 196 -20.32 -14.36 -10.21
CA GLY A 196 -21.12 -13.15 -9.98
C GLY A 196 -20.32 -11.84 -10.13
N CYS A 197 -19.36 -11.82 -11.07
CA CYS A 197 -18.51 -10.65 -11.28
C CYS A 197 -19.24 -9.51 -12.00
N SER A 198 -18.83 -8.26 -11.71
CA SER A 198 -19.16 -7.12 -12.57
C SER A 198 -18.55 -7.31 -13.96
N LYS A 199 -19.25 -6.87 -15.02
CA LYS A 199 -18.82 -7.03 -16.41
C LYS A 199 -18.97 -5.72 -17.18
N VAL A 200 -18.17 -5.56 -18.24
CA VAL A 200 -18.43 -4.60 -19.33
C VAL A 200 -19.70 -5.02 -20.08
N GLY A 201 -19.84 -6.30 -20.34
CA GLY A 201 -20.92 -6.90 -21.10
C GLY A 201 -20.50 -7.35 -22.50
N PHE A 202 -19.22 -7.59 -22.72
CA PHE A 202 -18.75 -8.20 -23.97
C PHE A 202 -19.38 -9.59 -24.17
N GLU A 203 -19.80 -9.88 -25.40
CA GLU A 203 -20.38 -11.14 -25.73
C GLU A 203 -19.32 -12.21 -26.06
N ASP A 204 -19.78 -13.48 -26.13
CA ASP A 204 -18.91 -14.59 -26.52
C ASP A 204 -18.37 -14.40 -27.93
N ASN A 205 -17.04 -14.52 -28.06
CA ASN A 205 -16.30 -14.31 -29.30
C ASN A 205 -16.37 -12.87 -29.86
N GLU A 206 -16.73 -11.92 -29.06
CA GLU A 206 -16.61 -10.51 -29.41
C GLU A 206 -15.14 -10.08 -29.44
N THR A 207 -14.78 -9.33 -30.49
CA THR A 207 -13.42 -8.86 -30.70
C THR A 207 -13.35 -7.36 -30.44
N VAL A 208 -12.61 -6.98 -29.41
CA VAL A 208 -12.46 -5.61 -28.91
C VAL A 208 -10.99 -5.17 -28.95
N THR A 209 -10.72 -3.88 -28.73
CA THR A 209 -9.34 -3.39 -28.65
C THR A 209 -8.75 -3.65 -27.25
N VAL A 210 -7.42 -3.68 -27.16
CA VAL A 210 -6.71 -3.69 -25.87
C VAL A 210 -7.06 -2.43 -25.07
N ALA A 211 -7.22 -1.28 -25.70
CA ALA A 211 -7.71 -0.06 -25.04
C ALA A 211 -9.09 -0.28 -24.39
N ASP A 212 -10.05 -0.89 -25.10
CA ASP A 212 -11.36 -1.23 -24.53
C ASP A 212 -11.24 -2.10 -23.27
N LEU A 213 -10.26 -3.02 -23.23
CA LEU A 213 -10.02 -3.86 -22.06
C LEU A 213 -9.50 -3.06 -20.86
N PHE A 214 -8.64 -2.06 -21.06
CA PHE A 214 -8.18 -1.18 -19.98
C PHE A 214 -9.33 -0.37 -19.38
N TYR A 215 -10.08 0.35 -20.23
CA TYR A 215 -11.22 1.15 -19.77
C TYR A 215 -12.32 0.27 -19.17
N GLY A 216 -12.59 -0.89 -19.79
CA GLY A 216 -13.52 -1.88 -19.27
C GLY A 216 -13.14 -2.45 -17.91
N THR A 217 -11.85 -2.62 -17.62
CA THR A 217 -11.35 -3.09 -16.33
C THR A 217 -11.63 -2.09 -15.22
N ILE A 218 -11.48 -0.79 -15.47
CA ILE A 218 -11.56 0.25 -14.44
C ILE A 218 -12.97 0.82 -14.31
N LEU A 219 -13.60 1.29 -15.41
CA LEU A 219 -14.80 2.11 -15.33
C LEU A 219 -16.00 1.34 -14.77
N PRO A 220 -16.48 0.25 -15.41
CA PRO A 220 -17.56 -0.58 -14.88
C PRO A 220 -17.02 -1.67 -13.93
N SER A 221 -15.71 -1.68 -13.66
CA SER A 221 -15.08 -2.76 -12.89
C SER A 221 -15.17 -4.14 -13.56
N GLY A 222 -15.16 -4.19 -14.90
CA GLY A 222 -15.40 -5.42 -15.71
C GLY A 222 -14.35 -6.50 -15.46
N ALA A 223 -14.80 -7.66 -14.98
CA ALA A 223 -13.93 -8.82 -14.83
C ALA A 223 -13.65 -9.50 -16.17
N ASP A 224 -14.62 -9.47 -17.10
CA ASP A 224 -14.45 -9.90 -18.49
C ASP A 224 -13.29 -9.16 -19.16
N ALA A 225 -13.23 -7.85 -19.03
CA ALA A 225 -12.12 -7.03 -19.52
C ALA A 225 -10.81 -7.34 -18.78
N ALA A 226 -10.83 -7.45 -17.45
CA ALA A 226 -9.63 -7.69 -16.64
C ALA A 226 -8.97 -9.04 -16.94
N ILE A 227 -9.77 -10.12 -17.09
CA ILE A 227 -9.25 -11.44 -17.43
C ILE A 227 -8.75 -11.47 -18.87
N SER A 228 -9.47 -10.81 -19.79
CA SER A 228 -9.05 -10.66 -21.19
C SER A 228 -7.70 -9.94 -21.28
N LEU A 229 -7.54 -8.85 -20.54
CA LEU A 229 -6.29 -8.07 -20.46
C LEU A 229 -5.14 -8.91 -19.89
N ALA A 230 -5.40 -9.65 -18.80
CA ALA A 230 -4.43 -10.57 -18.20
C ALA A 230 -4.02 -11.68 -19.17
N THR A 231 -4.99 -12.23 -19.91
CA THR A 231 -4.74 -13.27 -20.92
C THR A 231 -3.96 -12.72 -22.12
N TYR A 232 -4.25 -11.50 -22.55
CA TYR A 232 -3.50 -10.83 -23.63
C TYR A 232 -2.01 -10.64 -23.24
N VAL A 233 -1.73 -10.21 -22.01
CA VAL A 233 -0.37 -9.95 -21.54
C VAL A 233 0.42 -11.23 -21.29
N ALA A 234 -0.17 -12.20 -20.59
CA ALA A 234 0.56 -13.34 -20.03
C ALA A 234 0.08 -14.72 -20.52
N GLY A 235 -0.93 -14.76 -21.39
CA GLY A 235 -1.50 -16.00 -21.90
C GLY A 235 -2.52 -16.66 -20.96
N SER A 236 -2.51 -16.35 -19.67
CA SER A 236 -3.52 -16.80 -18.70
C SER A 236 -3.61 -15.86 -17.49
N GLN A 237 -4.70 -15.97 -16.71
CA GLN A 237 -4.86 -15.23 -15.47
C GLN A 237 -3.77 -15.63 -14.45
N GLU A 238 -3.45 -16.91 -14.33
CA GLU A 238 -2.46 -17.43 -13.39
C GLU A 238 -1.08 -16.85 -13.66
N ALA A 239 -0.61 -16.88 -14.91
CA ALA A 239 0.67 -16.30 -15.29
C ALA A 239 0.70 -14.77 -15.08
N PHE A 240 -0.43 -14.09 -15.26
CA PHE A 240 -0.55 -12.67 -14.98
C PHE A 240 -0.49 -12.36 -13.49
N VAL A 241 -1.07 -13.20 -12.64
CA VAL A 241 -0.99 -13.07 -11.18
C VAL A 241 0.46 -13.18 -10.69
N ASP A 242 1.29 -14.01 -11.32
CA ASP A 242 2.72 -14.05 -11.02
C ASP A 242 3.38 -12.69 -11.30
N LEU A 243 3.03 -12.02 -12.41
CA LEU A 243 3.52 -10.66 -12.69
C LEU A 243 3.01 -9.64 -11.67
N MET A 244 1.74 -9.75 -11.22
CA MET A 244 1.21 -8.88 -10.16
C MET A 244 2.01 -9.03 -8.86
N ASN A 245 2.32 -10.25 -8.44
CA ASN A 245 3.10 -10.49 -7.22
C ASN A 245 4.57 -10.08 -7.39
N GLN A 246 5.18 -10.25 -8.55
CA GLN A 246 6.50 -9.66 -8.87
C GLN A 246 6.48 -8.13 -8.78
N LYS A 247 5.37 -7.49 -9.20
CA LYS A 247 5.20 -6.05 -9.04
C LYS A 247 5.12 -5.65 -7.57
N LEU A 248 4.45 -6.42 -6.71
CA LEU A 248 4.46 -6.20 -5.26
C LEU A 248 5.88 -6.24 -4.69
N GLU A 249 6.72 -7.18 -5.14
CA GLU A 249 8.12 -7.25 -4.72
C GLU A 249 8.88 -5.97 -5.11
N THR A 250 8.71 -5.48 -6.36
CA THR A 250 9.36 -4.24 -6.82
C THR A 250 8.88 -2.99 -6.10
N LEU A 251 7.65 -3.00 -5.60
CA LEU A 251 7.07 -1.93 -4.79
C LEU A 251 7.44 -2.05 -3.29
N GLY A 252 8.08 -3.17 -2.87
CA GLY A 252 8.39 -3.45 -1.47
C GLY A 252 7.18 -3.83 -0.62
N LEU A 253 6.12 -4.39 -1.23
CA LEU A 253 4.84 -4.67 -0.58
C LEU A 253 4.55 -6.17 -0.39
N SER A 254 5.44 -7.06 -0.83
CA SER A 254 5.22 -8.52 -0.83
C SER A 254 5.05 -9.15 0.56
N GLU A 255 5.47 -8.49 1.63
CA GLU A 255 5.26 -8.98 3.00
C GLU A 255 3.84 -8.74 3.52
N THR A 256 3.17 -7.70 3.01
CA THR A 256 1.86 -7.22 3.50
C THR A 256 0.73 -7.37 2.48
N ALA A 257 1.05 -7.63 1.20
CA ALA A 257 0.10 -7.85 0.12
C ALA A 257 0.42 -9.13 -0.67
N HIS A 258 -0.63 -9.81 -1.13
CA HIS A 258 -0.54 -10.95 -2.03
C HIS A 258 -1.82 -11.06 -2.86
N PHE A 259 -1.68 -11.31 -4.15
CA PHE A 259 -2.82 -11.47 -5.06
C PHE A 259 -2.89 -12.89 -5.63
N THR A 260 -4.10 -13.42 -5.78
CA THR A 260 -4.37 -14.75 -6.33
C THR A 260 -5.23 -14.71 -7.59
N ASN A 261 -5.76 -13.53 -7.93
CA ASN A 261 -6.52 -13.29 -9.16
C ASN A 261 -6.43 -11.81 -9.57
N CYS A 262 -6.72 -11.50 -10.83
CA CYS A 262 -6.63 -10.15 -11.37
C CYS A 262 -7.92 -9.33 -11.24
N VAL A 263 -8.99 -9.89 -10.65
CA VAL A 263 -10.31 -9.26 -10.60
C VAL A 263 -10.74 -8.81 -9.20
N GLY A 264 -10.10 -9.37 -8.15
CA GLY A 264 -10.37 -9.05 -6.76
C GLY A 264 -11.47 -9.91 -6.13
N LEU A 265 -11.68 -11.13 -6.61
CA LEU A 265 -12.49 -12.12 -5.94
C LEU A 265 -11.82 -12.53 -4.62
N TYR A 266 -12.63 -12.76 -3.61
CA TYR A 266 -12.13 -13.17 -2.31
C TYR A 266 -11.46 -14.56 -2.35
N ALA A 267 -10.29 -14.61 -1.76
CA ALA A 267 -9.61 -15.82 -1.32
C ALA A 267 -8.86 -15.46 -0.02
N GLU A 268 -8.60 -16.44 0.83
CA GLU A 268 -7.94 -16.22 2.13
C GLU A 268 -6.54 -15.62 1.96
N ASP A 269 -5.86 -16.00 0.89
CA ASP A 269 -4.54 -15.53 0.50
C ASP A 269 -4.55 -14.38 -0.53
N HIS A 270 -5.73 -13.77 -0.80
CA HIS A 270 -5.89 -12.58 -1.63
C HIS A 270 -6.12 -11.35 -0.74
N TYR A 271 -5.06 -10.65 -0.38
CA TYR A 271 -5.10 -9.56 0.59
C TYR A 271 -4.11 -8.43 0.27
N CYS A 272 -4.34 -7.28 0.86
CA CYS A 272 -3.42 -6.17 0.99
C CYS A 272 -3.78 -5.36 2.25
N THR A 273 -3.09 -4.26 2.51
CA THR A 273 -3.48 -3.22 3.46
C THR A 273 -3.98 -1.97 2.73
N CYS A 274 -4.61 -1.01 3.43
CA CYS A 274 -4.91 0.30 2.83
C CYS A 274 -3.61 1.02 2.40
N TYR A 275 -2.53 0.84 3.16
CA TYR A 275 -1.21 1.37 2.80
C TYR A 275 -0.70 0.78 1.48
N ASP A 276 -0.73 -0.54 1.33
CA ASP A 276 -0.27 -1.20 0.10
C ASP A 276 -1.06 -0.72 -1.10
N MET A 277 -2.40 -0.63 -0.96
CA MET A 277 -3.27 -0.15 -2.02
C MET A 277 -2.99 1.31 -2.38
N ALA A 278 -2.64 2.15 -1.39
CA ALA A 278 -2.23 3.54 -1.65
C ALA A 278 -0.92 3.60 -2.45
N MET A 279 0.06 2.75 -2.14
CA MET A 279 1.32 2.68 -2.90
C MET A 279 1.11 2.13 -4.32
N ILE A 280 0.23 1.14 -4.48
CA ILE A 280 -0.16 0.61 -5.80
C ILE A 280 -0.85 1.72 -6.62
N LEU A 281 -1.81 2.46 -6.03
CA LEU A 281 -2.47 3.57 -6.71
C LEU A 281 -1.46 4.67 -7.07
N ARG A 282 -0.53 5.00 -6.17
CA ARG A 282 0.54 5.96 -6.44
C ARG A 282 1.38 5.57 -7.66
N ALA A 283 1.77 4.29 -7.75
CA ALA A 283 2.50 3.77 -8.90
C ALA A 283 1.66 3.85 -10.19
N ALA A 284 0.36 3.51 -10.10
CA ALA A 284 -0.55 3.60 -11.23
C ALA A 284 -0.75 5.06 -11.70
N VAL A 285 -0.89 6.01 -10.78
CA VAL A 285 -0.99 7.46 -11.11
C VAL A 285 0.30 8.01 -11.70
N ALA A 286 1.46 7.47 -11.36
CA ALA A 286 2.74 7.84 -11.96
C ALA A 286 2.90 7.34 -13.41
N ASN A 287 2.18 6.29 -13.81
CA ASN A 287 2.12 5.83 -15.19
C ASN A 287 1.08 6.67 -15.97
N PRO A 288 1.48 7.40 -17.05
CA PRO A 288 0.58 8.31 -17.76
C PRO A 288 -0.69 7.64 -18.28
N PHE A 289 -0.58 6.45 -18.86
CA PHE A 289 -1.73 5.74 -19.41
C PHE A 289 -2.65 5.18 -18.32
N CYS A 290 -2.10 4.62 -17.24
CA CYS A 290 -2.93 4.21 -16.10
C CYS A 290 -3.67 5.40 -15.49
N ARG A 291 -2.99 6.57 -15.36
CA ARG A 291 -3.62 7.80 -14.89
C ARG A 291 -4.78 8.20 -15.79
N GLU A 292 -4.60 8.18 -17.11
CA GLU A 292 -5.66 8.47 -18.09
C GLU A 292 -6.87 7.56 -17.89
N VAL A 293 -6.67 6.23 -17.86
CA VAL A 293 -7.74 5.24 -17.65
C VAL A 293 -8.45 5.44 -16.31
N LEU A 294 -7.70 5.61 -15.21
CA LEU A 294 -8.24 5.82 -13.87
C LEU A 294 -9.00 7.14 -13.71
N SER A 295 -8.67 8.16 -14.52
CA SER A 295 -9.31 9.48 -14.48
C SER A 295 -10.48 9.62 -15.44
N THR A 296 -10.71 8.67 -16.30
CA THR A 296 -11.78 8.71 -17.29
C THR A 296 -13.14 8.49 -16.63
N ARG A 297 -14.08 9.41 -16.84
CA ARG A 297 -15.43 9.35 -16.27
C ARG A 297 -16.37 8.50 -17.09
N LYS A 298 -16.29 8.64 -18.42
CA LYS A 298 -17.10 7.91 -19.39
C LYS A 298 -16.24 7.52 -20.59
N TYR A 299 -16.51 6.36 -21.14
CA TYR A 299 -15.86 5.85 -22.33
C TYR A 299 -16.87 5.02 -23.13
N THR A 300 -16.79 5.08 -24.45
CA THR A 300 -17.57 4.20 -25.32
C THR A 300 -16.59 3.25 -26.02
N THR A 301 -16.79 1.95 -25.88
CA THR A 301 -15.93 0.94 -26.51
C THR A 301 -16.00 1.04 -28.03
N THR A 302 -15.02 0.49 -28.71
CA THR A 302 -15.05 0.41 -30.17
C THR A 302 -16.28 -0.38 -30.65
N SER A 303 -16.81 0.02 -31.82
CA SER A 303 -17.91 -0.68 -32.45
C SER A 303 -17.51 -2.11 -32.89
N THR A 304 -18.37 -3.07 -32.60
CA THR A 304 -18.22 -4.48 -32.98
C THR A 304 -19.48 -4.97 -33.71
N ASP A 305 -19.46 -6.17 -34.21
CA ASP A 305 -20.68 -6.77 -34.82
C ASP A 305 -21.78 -6.98 -33.77
N GLN A 306 -21.40 -7.32 -32.53
CA GLN A 306 -22.30 -7.53 -31.39
C GLN A 306 -22.79 -6.19 -30.80
N HIS A 307 -21.92 -5.18 -30.75
CA HIS A 307 -22.25 -3.84 -30.25
C HIS A 307 -21.92 -2.79 -31.31
N PRO A 308 -22.80 -2.57 -32.33
CA PRO A 308 -22.51 -1.63 -33.45
C PRO A 308 -22.30 -0.16 -33.01
N ASN A 309 -22.80 0.23 -31.84
CA ASN A 309 -22.61 1.57 -31.28
C ASN A 309 -21.56 1.61 -30.15
N GLY A 310 -20.85 0.50 -29.93
CA GLY A 310 -20.04 0.31 -28.74
C GLY A 310 -20.88 0.18 -27.45
N ILE A 311 -20.21 0.04 -26.33
CA ILE A 311 -20.83 0.00 -25.00
C ILE A 311 -20.40 1.25 -24.24
N GLU A 312 -21.36 2.08 -23.78
CA GLU A 312 -21.06 3.20 -22.89
C GLU A 312 -20.81 2.68 -21.48
N ILE A 313 -19.60 2.91 -20.94
CA ILE A 313 -19.18 2.54 -19.61
C ILE A 313 -18.75 3.78 -18.82
N SER A 314 -18.87 3.74 -17.48
CA SER A 314 -18.55 4.90 -16.66
C SER A 314 -17.92 4.54 -15.32
N ASN A 315 -17.04 5.43 -14.83
CA ASN A 315 -16.48 5.33 -13.49
C ASN A 315 -17.51 5.85 -12.48
N TRP A 316 -18.06 4.91 -11.74
CA TRP A 316 -19.15 5.18 -10.81
C TRP A 316 -18.73 6.12 -9.66
N PHE A 317 -17.52 5.96 -9.12
CA PHE A 317 -17.01 6.83 -8.06
C PHE A 317 -16.85 8.28 -8.54
N LEU A 318 -16.12 8.46 -9.64
CA LEU A 318 -15.81 9.81 -10.14
C LEU A 318 -17.08 10.60 -10.51
N ARG A 319 -18.08 9.92 -11.08
CA ARG A 319 -19.36 10.55 -11.44
C ARG A 319 -20.18 11.02 -10.24
N ARG A 320 -20.04 10.33 -9.10
CA ARG A 320 -20.74 10.68 -7.86
C ARG A 320 -19.99 11.70 -7.02
N ALA A 321 -18.71 11.83 -7.25
CA ALA A 321 -17.86 12.79 -6.55
C ALA A 321 -17.68 14.12 -7.29
N GLU A 322 -18.06 14.22 -8.59
CA GLU A 322 -17.72 15.36 -9.45
C GLU A 322 -18.38 16.68 -9.05
N ASP A 323 -19.55 16.63 -8.41
CA ASP A 323 -20.30 17.80 -7.92
C ASP A 323 -20.01 18.14 -6.44
N LYS A 324 -19.12 17.41 -5.79
CA LYS A 324 -18.80 17.58 -4.38
C LYS A 324 -17.51 18.42 -4.22
N PRO A 325 -17.62 19.66 -3.68
CA PRO A 325 -16.44 20.48 -3.47
C PRO A 325 -15.54 19.89 -2.38
N ILE A 326 -14.25 19.78 -2.67
CA ILE A 326 -13.23 19.25 -1.74
C ILE A 326 -12.01 20.17 -1.59
N GLY A 327 -12.01 21.35 -2.24
CA GLY A 327 -10.84 22.23 -2.32
C GLY A 327 -9.83 21.84 -3.41
N GLY A 328 -10.15 20.84 -4.21
CA GLY A 328 -9.39 20.32 -5.34
C GLY A 328 -10.30 19.46 -6.22
N THR A 329 -9.73 18.50 -6.93
CA THR A 329 -10.46 17.58 -7.80
C THR A 329 -10.02 16.14 -7.56
N ILE A 330 -10.98 15.24 -7.32
CA ILE A 330 -10.70 13.79 -7.35
C ILE A 330 -10.57 13.39 -8.81
N THR A 331 -9.37 13.02 -9.21
CA THR A 331 -9.04 12.72 -10.61
C THR A 331 -9.04 11.24 -10.90
N CYS A 332 -8.56 10.39 -10.00
CA CYS A 332 -8.52 8.95 -10.19
C CYS A 332 -9.26 8.24 -9.06
N ALA A 333 -10.01 7.19 -9.38
CA ALA A 333 -10.66 6.38 -8.36
C ALA A 333 -11.02 4.96 -8.84
N LYS A 334 -11.06 4.04 -7.88
CA LYS A 334 -11.56 2.69 -8.05
C LYS A 334 -12.29 2.22 -6.81
N THR A 335 -13.50 1.70 -6.98
CA THR A 335 -14.28 1.05 -5.91
C THR A 335 -14.09 -0.46 -5.91
N GLY A 336 -14.42 -1.08 -4.79
CA GLY A 336 -14.46 -2.52 -4.65
C GLY A 336 -15.55 -2.96 -3.67
N PHE A 337 -16.12 -4.13 -3.91
CA PHE A 337 -17.05 -4.79 -3.02
C PHE A 337 -16.96 -6.31 -3.19
N VAL A 338 -16.76 -7.00 -2.09
CA VAL A 338 -17.13 -8.39 -1.85
C VAL A 338 -17.66 -8.46 -0.41
N LYS A 339 -18.35 -9.52 -0.06
CA LYS A 339 -18.95 -9.65 1.28
C LYS A 339 -17.89 -9.48 2.39
N GLU A 340 -16.70 -9.99 2.17
CA GLU A 340 -15.58 -9.99 3.14
C GLU A 340 -14.89 -8.63 3.24
N SER A 341 -14.87 -7.83 2.17
CA SER A 341 -14.27 -6.49 2.16
C SER A 341 -15.23 -5.41 2.62
N GLY A 342 -16.56 -5.64 2.57
CA GLY A 342 -17.51 -4.56 2.55
C GLY A 342 -17.25 -3.62 1.37
N ASN A 343 -17.77 -2.41 1.41
CA ASN A 343 -17.45 -1.40 0.41
C ASN A 343 -16.09 -0.79 0.68
N CYS A 344 -15.26 -0.70 -0.34
CA CYS A 344 -13.92 -0.14 -0.27
C CYS A 344 -13.62 0.72 -1.50
N ALA A 345 -12.72 1.67 -1.35
CA ALA A 345 -12.27 2.51 -2.46
C ALA A 345 -10.83 2.98 -2.27
N ALA A 346 -10.20 3.29 -3.40
CA ALA A 346 -8.94 4.01 -3.47
C ALA A 346 -9.13 5.19 -4.44
N SER A 347 -8.70 6.39 -4.05
CA SER A 347 -8.79 7.57 -4.88
C SER A 347 -7.58 8.49 -4.72
N TYR A 348 -7.36 9.30 -5.75
CA TYR A 348 -6.34 10.33 -5.80
C TYR A 348 -6.98 11.66 -6.16
N ALA A 349 -6.60 12.70 -5.44
CA ALA A 349 -7.04 14.06 -5.68
C ALA A 349 -5.86 15.03 -5.74
N THR A 350 -6.02 16.11 -6.51
CA THR A 350 -5.05 17.19 -6.62
C THR A 350 -5.76 18.53 -6.55
N ASP A 351 -5.05 19.57 -6.08
CA ASP A 351 -5.50 20.95 -6.11
C ASP A 351 -4.72 21.79 -7.13
N ASP A 352 -5.13 23.06 -7.29
CA ASP A 352 -4.50 24.03 -8.21
C ASP A 352 -3.06 24.41 -7.80
N LYS A 353 -2.66 24.09 -6.55
CA LYS A 353 -1.35 24.43 -5.99
C LYS A 353 -0.39 23.26 -6.01
N GLY A 354 -0.86 22.10 -6.50
CA GLY A 354 -0.07 20.89 -6.60
C GLY A 354 -0.03 20.08 -5.29
N CYS A 355 -1.01 20.24 -4.40
CA CYS A 355 -1.22 19.32 -3.29
C CYS A 355 -1.83 18.02 -3.82
N ASP A 356 -1.13 16.93 -3.66
CA ASP A 356 -1.47 15.60 -4.16
C ASP A 356 -1.77 14.65 -3.00
N LEU A 357 -3.02 14.21 -2.88
CA LEU A 357 -3.46 13.32 -1.80
C LEU A 357 -3.98 11.98 -2.35
N ILE A 358 -3.66 10.90 -1.63
CA ILE A 358 -4.29 9.59 -1.81
C ILE A 358 -5.13 9.27 -0.58
N VAL A 359 -6.33 8.78 -0.82
CA VAL A 359 -7.22 8.22 0.20
C VAL A 359 -7.54 6.78 -0.17
N VAL A 360 -7.41 5.87 0.78
CA VAL A 360 -7.88 4.48 0.67
C VAL A 360 -8.72 4.15 1.89
N THR A 361 -9.91 3.58 1.66
CA THR A 361 -10.79 3.12 2.73
C THR A 361 -11.25 1.69 2.50
N GLY A 362 -11.56 0.99 3.59
CA GLY A 362 -12.05 -0.39 3.56
C GLY A 362 -13.15 -0.63 4.58
N MET A 363 -14.04 -1.56 4.27
CA MET A 363 -15.13 -2.01 5.13
C MET A 363 -16.09 -0.87 5.52
N SER A 364 -16.52 -0.07 4.52
CA SER A 364 -17.62 0.87 4.67
C SER A 364 -18.97 0.14 4.54
N THR A 365 -20.03 0.73 5.11
CA THR A 365 -21.35 0.11 5.22
C THR A 365 -22.12 0.11 3.91
N SER A 366 -21.91 1.10 3.04
CA SER A 366 -22.51 1.17 1.69
C SER A 366 -21.55 1.79 0.69
N SER A 367 -21.88 1.64 -0.60
CA SER A 367 -21.10 2.21 -1.70
C SER A 367 -21.08 3.74 -1.68
N TRP A 368 -22.20 4.38 -1.28
CA TRP A 368 -22.28 5.81 -1.10
C TRP A 368 -21.46 6.29 0.09
N ARG A 369 -21.57 5.63 1.24
CA ARG A 369 -20.77 5.98 2.42
C ARG A 369 -19.27 5.88 2.16
N CYS A 370 -18.86 4.88 1.38
CA CYS A 370 -17.47 4.77 0.95
C CYS A 370 -16.98 6.04 0.20
N ILE A 371 -17.82 6.61 -0.68
CA ILE A 371 -17.50 7.84 -1.41
C ILE A 371 -17.51 9.05 -0.48
N TYR A 372 -18.52 9.17 0.39
CA TYR A 372 -18.59 10.30 1.33
C TYR A 372 -17.45 10.29 2.35
N ASP A 373 -17.00 9.12 2.80
CA ASP A 373 -15.79 9.02 3.63
C ASP A 373 -14.58 9.67 2.93
N HIS A 374 -14.39 9.41 1.63
CA HIS A 374 -13.33 10.04 0.85
C HIS A 374 -13.52 11.55 0.71
N ILE A 375 -14.75 12.02 0.45
CA ILE A 375 -15.06 13.44 0.35
C ILE A 375 -14.77 14.16 1.67
N SER A 376 -15.19 13.59 2.81
CA SER A 376 -14.93 14.14 4.14
C SER A 376 -13.43 14.20 4.45
N LEU A 377 -12.68 13.16 4.10
CA LEU A 377 -11.23 13.13 4.27
C LEU A 377 -10.53 14.17 3.39
N TYR A 378 -10.92 14.32 2.12
CA TYR A 378 -10.35 15.37 1.28
C TYR A 378 -10.70 16.77 1.78
N ARG A 379 -11.93 17.03 2.20
CA ARG A 379 -12.35 18.30 2.80
C ARG A 379 -11.50 18.68 4.01
N LYS A 380 -11.13 17.69 4.80
CA LYS A 380 -10.30 17.91 6.00
C LYS A 380 -8.85 18.20 5.68
N TYR A 381 -8.26 17.51 4.70
CA TYR A 381 -6.82 17.53 4.45
C TYR A 381 -6.40 18.31 3.20
N MET A 382 -7.33 18.66 2.30
CA MET A 382 -7.01 19.51 1.13
C MET A 382 -6.98 20.98 1.53
N PRO A 383 -5.83 21.68 1.38
CA PRO A 383 -5.64 23.02 1.91
C PRO A 383 -6.58 24.09 1.32
N GLY A 384 -7.14 23.83 0.14
CA GLY A 384 -8.00 24.76 -0.60
C GLY A 384 -9.50 24.65 -0.29
N PHE A 385 -9.91 23.75 0.61
CA PHE A 385 -11.32 23.55 0.88
C PHE A 385 -11.94 24.72 1.69
N ASP A 386 -13.04 25.27 1.16
CA ASP A 386 -13.87 26.28 1.84
C ASP A 386 -15.17 25.61 2.34
N PRO A 387 -15.36 25.46 3.66
CA PRO A 387 -16.56 24.84 4.24
C PRO A 387 -17.87 25.51 3.83
N SER A 388 -17.85 26.79 3.44
CA SER A 388 -19.06 27.52 2.98
C SER A 388 -19.59 27.00 1.64
N THR A 389 -18.78 26.23 0.90
CA THR A 389 -19.15 25.64 -0.39
C THR A 389 -19.80 24.27 -0.26
N ALA A 390 -19.79 23.66 0.95
CA ALA A 390 -20.38 22.35 1.21
C ALA A 390 -21.87 22.47 1.47
N ASP A 391 -22.69 21.78 0.70
CA ASP A 391 -24.13 21.64 0.97
C ASP A 391 -24.38 20.38 1.82
N SER A 392 -24.15 20.49 3.13
CA SER A 392 -24.14 19.36 4.07
C SER A 392 -25.50 18.68 4.26
N ALA A 393 -26.61 19.34 3.92
CA ALA A 393 -27.96 18.78 4.11
C ALA A 393 -28.37 17.83 2.97
N ALA A 394 -27.91 18.06 1.75
CA ALA A 394 -28.22 17.19 0.60
C ALA A 394 -27.43 15.87 0.65
N GLU A 395 -26.19 15.90 1.12
CA GLU A 395 -25.29 14.73 1.15
C GLU A 395 -25.74 13.64 2.15
N THR A 396 -26.30 14.04 3.30
CA THR A 396 -26.82 13.09 4.29
C THR A 396 -28.09 12.40 3.81
N ALA A 397 -28.97 13.10 3.09
CA ALA A 397 -30.21 12.54 2.59
C ALA A 397 -29.99 11.53 1.44
N GLU A 398 -29.03 11.79 0.54
CA GLU A 398 -28.67 10.85 -0.53
C GLU A 398 -28.01 9.57 0.02
N ALA A 399 -27.24 9.69 1.11
CA ALA A 399 -26.56 8.54 1.73
C ALA A 399 -27.52 7.56 2.45
N GLU A 400 -28.72 8.02 2.84
CA GLU A 400 -29.73 7.20 3.52
C GLU A 400 -30.76 6.59 2.54
N GLY A 401 -30.85 7.11 1.30
CA GLY A 401 -31.90 6.75 0.36
C GLY A 401 -31.61 5.62 -0.63
N ASP A 402 -30.34 5.20 -0.76
CA ASP A 402 -29.92 4.31 -1.86
C ASP A 402 -29.71 2.83 -1.47
N ASP A 403 -30.19 2.39 -0.32
CA ASP A 403 -30.19 0.95 0.04
C ASP A 403 -31.22 0.11 -0.76
N GLU A 404 -32.02 0.72 -1.65
CA GLU A 404 -33.08 0.02 -2.40
C GLU A 404 -32.70 -0.37 -3.85
N ASP A 405 -31.54 0.05 -4.38
CA ASP A 405 -31.13 -0.28 -5.77
C ASP A 405 -29.79 -1.07 -5.80
N ASN A 406 -29.84 -2.33 -5.36
CA ASN A 406 -28.82 -3.36 -5.65
C ASN A 406 -29.45 -4.65 -6.11
#